data_3d670cc155dd33dad8cdee9dc4562cd1
#
_entry.id   3d670cc155dd33dad8cdee9dc4562cd1
#
_cell.length_a   1.000
_cell.length_b   1.000
_cell.length_c   1.000
_cell.angle_alpha   90.00
_cell.angle_beta   90.00
_cell.angle_gamma   90.00
#
_symmetry.space_group_name_H-M   'P 1'
#
loop_
_entity.id
_entity.type
_entity.pdbx_description
1 polymer ?
#
loop_
_entity_poly.entity_id
_entity_poly.type
_entity_poly.pdbx_seq_one_letter_code
_entity_poly.pdbx_strand_id
1 'polypeptide(L)'
;MYNRSMNLAEMKQASQCLVLEAAAGVAEIQSRLYALGLYPGVKVEVLRFAPAGDPIQIRIGSTLLSIRKQEAVLIEVEAVK
;
A
#
# COMPACT_ATOMS: atom_id res chain seq x y z
N MET A 1 -16.23 -6.87 17.86
CA MET A 1 -14.81 -6.85 17.48
C MET A 1 -14.61 -5.99 16.27
N TYR A 2 -13.58 -5.17 16.28
CA TYR A 2 -13.32 -4.37 15.12
C TYR A 2 -11.92 -4.69 14.57
N ASN A 3 -11.76 -4.44 13.29
CA ASN A 3 -10.49 -4.65 12.62
C ASN A 3 -9.66 -3.40 12.74
N ARG A 4 -8.41 -3.61 13.10
CA ARG A 4 -7.48 -2.52 13.19
C ARG A 4 -6.90 -2.29 11.81
N SER A 5 -6.98 -1.06 11.33
CA SER A 5 -6.35 -0.73 10.07
C SER A 5 -4.84 -0.64 10.26
N MET A 6 -4.13 -0.89 9.17
CA MET A 6 -2.68 -0.86 9.15
C MET A 6 -2.26 0.00 7.98
N ASN A 7 -1.01 0.42 7.96
CA ASN A 7 -0.50 1.04 6.75
C ASN A 7 0.26 0.01 5.93
N LEU A 8 0.48 0.34 4.66
CA LEU A 8 1.09 -0.60 3.73
C LEU A 8 2.48 -1.03 4.17
N ALA A 9 3.23 -0.15 4.83
CA ALA A 9 4.57 -0.47 5.27
C ALA A 9 4.60 -1.52 6.38
N GLU A 10 3.47 -1.73 7.05
CA GLU A 10 3.36 -2.71 8.13
C GLU A 10 3.00 -4.10 7.63
N MET A 11 2.68 -4.24 6.35
CA MET A 11 2.29 -5.54 5.80
C MET A 11 3.48 -6.45 5.69
N LYS A 12 3.21 -7.74 5.75
CA LYS A 12 4.26 -8.75 5.62
C LYS A 12 4.52 -9.06 4.17
N GLN A 13 5.74 -9.53 3.90
CA GLN A 13 6.10 -10.03 2.58
C GLN A 13 5.16 -11.17 2.19
N ALA A 14 4.80 -11.21 0.92
CA ALA A 14 3.92 -12.24 0.35
C ALA A 14 2.48 -12.18 0.88
N SER A 15 2.05 -11.02 1.38
CA SER A 15 0.69 -10.86 1.88
C SER A 15 -0.12 -10.02 0.91
N GLN A 16 -1.44 -10.00 1.13
CA GLN A 16 -2.37 -9.21 0.32
C GLN A 16 -3.18 -8.30 1.22
N CYS A 17 -3.59 -7.17 0.67
CA CYS A 17 -4.41 -6.23 1.42
C CYS A 17 -5.28 -5.43 0.47
N LEU A 18 -6.28 -4.76 1.04
CA LEU A 18 -7.13 -3.83 0.32
C LEU A 18 -6.78 -2.42 0.77
N VAL A 19 -6.70 -1.50 -0.18
CA VAL A 19 -6.49 -0.10 0.14
C VAL A 19 -7.79 0.45 0.70
N LEU A 20 -7.70 1.06 1.88
CA LEU A 20 -8.83 1.75 2.49
C LEU A 20 -8.78 3.23 2.16
N GLU A 21 -7.59 3.81 2.21
CA GLU A 21 -7.38 5.20 1.86
C GLU A 21 -5.90 5.43 1.59
N ALA A 22 -5.58 6.39 0.75
CA ALA A 22 -4.20 6.71 0.42
C ALA A 22 -3.96 8.19 0.63
N ALA A 23 -3.06 8.52 1.56
CA ALA A 23 -2.64 9.88 1.85
C ALA A 23 -3.82 10.83 2.10
N ALA A 24 -4.75 10.39 2.96
CA ALA A 24 -5.90 11.23 3.30
C ALA A 24 -5.42 12.56 3.85
N GLY A 25 -5.96 13.65 3.32
CA GLY A 25 -5.61 14.98 3.77
C GLY A 25 -4.37 15.57 3.12
N VAL A 26 -3.69 14.83 2.23
CA VAL A 26 -2.50 15.32 1.54
C VAL A 26 -2.75 15.20 0.04
N ALA A 27 -3.41 16.22 -0.51
CA ALA A 27 -3.96 16.16 -1.86
C ALA A 27 -2.94 15.83 -2.94
N GLU A 28 -1.75 16.40 -2.88
CA GLU A 28 -0.74 16.17 -3.91
C GLU A 28 -0.25 14.73 -3.92
N ILE A 29 -0.01 14.18 -2.74
CA ILE A 29 0.46 12.82 -2.64
C ILE A 29 -0.66 11.85 -2.99
N GLN A 30 -1.88 12.15 -2.53
CA GLN A 30 -3.03 11.32 -2.85
C GLN A 30 -3.26 11.24 -4.36
N SER A 31 -3.18 12.38 -5.04
CA SER A 31 -3.37 12.41 -6.48
C SER A 31 -2.36 11.54 -7.20
N ARG A 32 -1.11 11.59 -6.75
CA ARG A 32 -0.05 10.77 -7.35
C ARG A 32 -0.28 9.28 -7.09
N LEU A 33 -0.65 8.93 -5.86
CA LEU A 33 -0.88 7.54 -5.52
C LEU A 33 -2.10 6.99 -6.26
N TYR A 34 -3.15 7.79 -6.36
CA TYR A 34 -4.34 7.37 -7.10
C TYR A 34 -4.01 7.13 -8.58
N ALA A 35 -3.17 7.99 -9.15
CA ALA A 35 -2.76 7.83 -10.54
C ALA A 35 -1.97 6.55 -10.77
N LEU A 36 -1.29 6.06 -9.74
CA LEU A 36 -0.56 4.79 -9.81
C LEU A 36 -1.48 3.59 -9.64
N GLY A 37 -2.73 3.81 -9.28
CA GLY A 37 -3.68 2.73 -9.06
C GLY A 37 -3.92 2.41 -7.60
N LEU A 38 -3.38 3.22 -6.69
CA LEU A 38 -3.51 3.00 -5.25
C LEU A 38 -4.64 3.86 -4.71
N TYR A 39 -5.87 3.38 -4.84
CA TYR A 39 -7.05 4.11 -4.38
C TYR A 39 -7.96 3.13 -3.63
N PRO A 40 -8.95 3.66 -2.89
CA PRO A 40 -9.79 2.79 -2.04
C PRO A 40 -10.43 1.64 -2.82
N GLY A 41 -10.37 0.45 -2.24
CA GLY A 41 -10.96 -0.74 -2.83
C GLY A 41 -10.01 -1.57 -3.67
N VAL A 42 -8.81 -1.06 -3.94
CA VAL A 42 -7.84 -1.78 -4.76
C VAL A 42 -7.15 -2.85 -3.93
N LYS A 43 -6.98 -4.02 -4.53
CA LYS A 43 -6.25 -5.11 -3.89
C LYS A 43 -4.77 -5.00 -4.25
N VAL A 44 -3.92 -5.06 -3.23
CA VAL A 44 -2.48 -4.94 -3.39
C VAL A 44 -1.82 -6.20 -2.85
N GLU A 45 -0.86 -6.70 -3.61
CA GLU A 45 -0.04 -7.82 -3.16
C GLU A 45 1.35 -7.29 -2.82
N VAL A 46 1.80 -7.51 -1.59
CA VAL A 46 3.13 -7.10 -1.16
C VAL A 46 4.09 -8.21 -1.52
N LEU A 47 4.98 -7.95 -2.47
CA LEU A 47 5.88 -8.99 -2.98
C LEU A 47 7.12 -9.13 -2.13
N ARG A 48 7.79 -8.03 -1.85
CA ARG A 48 9.00 -8.09 -1.05
C ARG A 48 9.43 -6.68 -0.65
N PHE A 49 10.29 -6.64 0.36
CA PHE A 49 10.93 -5.41 0.79
C PHE A 49 12.38 -5.45 0.35
N ALA A 50 12.92 -4.32 -0.07
CA ALA A 50 14.36 -4.24 -0.35
C ALA A 50 15.13 -4.48 0.94
N PRO A 51 16.42 -4.83 0.86
CA PRO A 51 17.19 -5.22 2.03
C PRO A 51 17.13 -4.25 3.21
N ALA A 52 17.02 -2.96 2.94
CA ALA A 52 16.92 -1.96 4.00
C ALA A 52 15.45 -1.65 4.35
N GLY A 53 14.49 -2.40 3.80
CA GLY A 53 13.08 -2.15 4.05
C GLY A 53 12.47 -1.10 3.12
N ASP A 54 13.25 -0.57 2.18
CA ASP A 54 12.82 0.52 1.31
C ASP A 54 13.58 0.42 0.00
N PRO A 55 12.91 0.39 -1.14
CA PRO A 55 11.47 0.48 -1.34
C PRO A 55 10.75 -0.86 -1.12
N ILE A 56 9.43 -0.79 -1.18
CA ILE A 56 8.58 -1.96 -1.08
C ILE A 56 8.06 -2.28 -2.48
N GLN A 57 8.23 -3.53 -2.90
CA GLN A 57 7.73 -3.96 -4.21
C GLN A 57 6.36 -4.57 -4.05
N ILE A 58 5.42 -4.07 -4.84
CA ILE A 58 4.02 -4.49 -4.77
C ILE A 58 3.51 -4.80 -6.17
N ARG A 59 2.37 -5.48 -6.22
CA ARG A 59 1.67 -5.75 -7.47
C ARG A 59 0.22 -5.35 -7.35
N ILE A 60 -0.26 -4.64 -8.35
CA ILE A 60 -1.67 -4.27 -8.49
C ILE A 60 -2.12 -4.84 -9.82
N GLY A 61 -3.00 -5.86 -9.77
CA GLY A 61 -3.37 -6.56 -10.97
C GLY A 61 -2.13 -7.20 -11.60
N SER A 62 -1.80 -6.80 -12.82
CA SER A 62 -0.61 -7.29 -13.50
C SER A 62 0.55 -6.28 -13.48
N THR A 63 0.39 -5.19 -12.76
CA THR A 63 1.37 -4.11 -12.75
C THR A 63 2.27 -4.21 -11.52
N LEU A 64 3.58 -4.14 -11.74
CA LEU A 64 4.56 -4.14 -10.66
C LEU A 64 4.97 -2.71 -10.35
N LEU A 65 5.00 -2.36 -9.08
CA LEU A 65 5.37 -1.03 -8.62
C LEU A 65 6.34 -1.10 -7.46
N SER A 66 7.17 -0.07 -7.35
CA SER A 66 8.01 0.13 -6.16
C SER A 66 7.51 1.37 -5.44
N ILE A 67 7.19 1.22 -4.16
CA ILE A 67 6.66 2.31 -3.35
C ILE A 67 7.66 2.63 -2.25
N ARG A 68 7.99 3.91 -2.11
CA ARG A 68 8.86 4.32 -1.03
C ARG A 68 8.17 4.13 0.30
N LYS A 69 8.95 3.75 1.30
CA LYS A 69 8.40 3.51 2.62
C LYS A 69 7.68 4.75 3.16
N GLN A 70 8.24 5.93 2.90
CA GLN A 70 7.63 7.19 3.37
C GLN A 70 6.25 7.43 2.75
N GLU A 71 5.98 6.83 1.59
CA GLU A 71 4.64 6.90 1.00
C GLU A 71 3.77 5.76 1.47
N ALA A 72 4.37 4.60 1.67
CA ALA A 72 3.62 3.43 2.11
C ALA A 72 2.98 3.64 3.48
N VAL A 73 3.63 4.38 4.37
CA VAL A 73 3.07 4.65 5.69
C VAL A 73 1.82 5.52 5.62
N LEU A 74 1.59 6.18 4.49
CA LEU A 74 0.41 7.02 4.29
C LEU A 74 -0.74 6.26 3.65
N ILE A 75 -0.55 5.00 3.30
CA ILE A 75 -1.57 4.19 2.64
C ILE A 75 -2.18 3.26 3.67
N GLU A 76 -3.43 3.55 4.01
CA GLU A 76 -4.15 2.74 4.99
C GLU A 76 -4.73 1.52 4.31
N VAL A 77 -4.48 0.35 4.87
CA VAL A 77 -4.90 -0.91 4.26
C VAL A 77 -5.55 -1.84 5.28
N GLU A 78 -6.22 -2.85 4.76
CA GLU A 78 -6.79 -3.91 5.54
C GLU A 78 -6.26 -5.23 5.00
N ALA A 79 -5.69 -6.06 5.88
CA ALA A 79 -5.15 -7.33 5.46
C ALA A 79 -6.24 -8.25 4.91
N VAL A 80 -5.92 -8.98 3.84
CA VAL A 80 -6.82 -9.95 3.23
C VAL A 80 -6.26 -11.33 3.50
N LYS A 81 -7.12 -12.19 3.98
CA LYS A 81 -6.72 -13.57 4.25
C LYS A 81 -6.84 -14.46 3.03
#